data_a6371cbf708e766f562be5e26fb987bb
#
_entry.id   a6371cbf708e766f562be5e26fb987bb
#
_cell.length_a   1.000
_cell.length_b   1.000
_cell.length_c   1.000
_cell.angle_alpha   90.00
_cell.angle_beta   90.00
_cell.angle_gamma   90.00
#
_symmetry.space_group_name_H-M   'P 1'
#
loop_
_entity.id
_entity.type
_entity.pdbx_description
1 polymer ?
#
loop_
_entity_poly.entity_id
_entity_poly.type
_entity_poly.pdbx_seq_one_letter_code
_entity_poly.pdbx_strand_id
1 'polypeptide(L)'
;KERVERYCLEIKRVYSMYLHKKYHLRSALGGVDMQAISLDSDWYLRNALAYTLRNALDNGALNILNYKWSGARAIFCNGHIRGKVRKVSELGQKGSRMIMKSHEDLKDTKWSINESNEREPASCCLWRYFESAFKNDHSFFIKVLGNVNMPEMEQKLVENPRNRYNDSEMVNVVNDVCERWFAKSVSSLPIEKKLRVCSYIYRNHKTTLKQLARIAEIDREILEKYF
;
A
#
# COMPACT_ATOMS: atom_id res chain seq x y z
N LYS A 1 13.80 9.40 -3.22
CA LYS A 1 13.24 8.79 -2.00
C LYS A 1 12.31 9.78 -1.30
N GLU A 2 12.76 10.97 -0.93
CA GLU A 2 11.99 12.00 -0.22
C GLU A 2 10.66 12.38 -0.91
N ARG A 3 10.63 12.49 -2.25
CA ARG A 3 9.40 12.77 -2.99
C ARG A 3 8.34 11.68 -2.81
N VAL A 4 8.77 10.41 -2.81
CA VAL A 4 7.86 9.27 -2.64
C VAL A 4 7.33 9.24 -1.20
N GLU A 5 8.18 9.44 -0.23
CA GLU A 5 7.79 9.50 1.19
C GLU A 5 6.79 10.63 1.44
N ARG A 6 7.06 11.83 0.89
CA ARG A 6 6.15 12.99 0.96
C ARG A 6 4.79 12.70 0.32
N TYR A 7 4.79 12.08 -0.86
CA TYR A 7 3.57 11.66 -1.55
C TYR A 7 2.76 10.65 -0.72
N CYS A 8 3.42 9.65 -0.17
CA CYS A 8 2.78 8.67 0.69
C CYS A 8 2.19 9.29 1.97
N LEU A 9 2.91 10.22 2.60
CA LEU A 9 2.39 10.95 3.77
C LEU A 9 1.15 11.77 3.42
N GLU A 10 1.12 12.40 2.26
CA GLU A 10 -0.04 13.17 1.81
C GLU A 10 -1.25 12.26 1.54
N ILE A 11 -1.06 11.12 0.88
CA ILE A 11 -2.13 10.10 0.72
C ILE A 11 -2.66 9.67 2.09
N LYS A 12 -1.77 9.34 3.02
CA LYS A 12 -2.14 8.94 4.37
C LYS A 12 -2.96 10.01 5.08
N ARG A 13 -2.55 11.27 4.97
CA ARG A 13 -3.26 12.42 5.54
C ARG A 13 -4.67 12.57 4.96
N VAL A 14 -4.77 12.63 3.64
CA VAL A 14 -6.05 12.81 2.92
C VAL A 14 -7.01 11.66 3.20
N TYR A 15 -6.50 10.43 3.18
CA TYR A 15 -7.33 9.26 3.42
C TYR A 15 -7.76 9.15 4.88
N SER A 16 -6.91 9.52 5.83
CA SER A 16 -7.31 9.62 7.26
C SER A 16 -8.43 10.63 7.48
N MET A 17 -8.36 11.79 6.82
CA MET A 17 -9.42 12.80 6.87
C MET A 17 -10.74 12.27 6.28
N TYR A 18 -10.66 11.54 5.15
CA TYR A 18 -11.83 10.90 4.55
C TYR A 18 -12.48 9.88 5.51
N LEU A 19 -11.68 9.00 6.11
CA LEU A 19 -12.15 7.99 7.05
C LEU A 19 -12.77 8.63 8.30
N HIS A 20 -12.15 9.69 8.80
CA HIS A 20 -12.69 10.45 9.93
C HIS A 20 -14.05 11.08 9.57
N LYS A 21 -14.13 11.75 8.43
CA LYS A 21 -15.37 12.41 8.00
C LYS A 21 -16.51 11.43 7.73
N LYS A 22 -16.21 10.28 7.11
CA LYS A 22 -17.23 9.31 6.65
C LYS A 22 -17.63 8.30 7.72
N TYR A 23 -16.66 7.86 8.52
CA TYR A 23 -16.86 6.75 9.46
C TYR A 23 -16.57 7.14 10.92
N HIS A 24 -16.26 8.43 11.18
CA HIS A 24 -15.92 8.97 12.50
C HIS A 24 -14.72 8.26 13.17
N LEU A 25 -13.85 7.61 12.38
CA LEU A 25 -12.67 6.91 12.86
C LEU A 25 -11.55 7.92 13.14
N ARG A 26 -11.14 8.06 14.39
CA ARG A 26 -9.99 8.89 14.76
C ARG A 26 -8.69 8.10 14.56
N SER A 27 -7.69 8.76 13.98
CA SER A 27 -6.34 8.19 13.77
C SER A 27 -6.32 6.83 13.05
N ALA A 28 -7.29 6.56 12.16
CA ALA A 28 -7.45 5.28 11.49
C ALA A 28 -6.17 4.76 10.79
N LEU A 29 -5.33 5.67 10.28
CA LEU A 29 -4.05 5.33 9.66
C LEU A 29 -2.84 5.77 10.52
N GLY A 30 -3.04 6.17 11.78
CA GLY A 30 -1.96 6.64 12.64
C GLY A 30 -0.84 5.62 12.80
N GLY A 31 -1.21 4.35 12.97
CA GLY A 31 -0.30 3.23 13.12
C GLY A 31 0.24 2.62 11.82
N VAL A 32 -0.23 3.06 10.66
CA VAL A 32 0.25 2.51 9.37
C VAL A 32 1.61 3.09 9.05
N ASP A 33 2.64 2.26 9.07
CA ASP A 33 3.96 2.63 8.57
C ASP A 33 4.01 2.50 7.06
N MET A 34 4.64 3.47 6.40
CA MET A 34 4.86 3.47 4.97
C MET A 34 6.34 3.43 4.68
N GLN A 35 6.72 2.56 3.76
CA GLN A 35 8.11 2.38 3.34
C GLN A 35 8.22 2.47 1.83
N ALA A 36 9.19 3.24 1.37
CA ALA A 36 9.61 3.25 -0.03
C ALA A 36 10.76 2.26 -0.21
N ILE A 37 10.55 1.21 -1.01
CA ILE A 37 11.55 0.21 -1.37
C ILE A 37 11.93 0.44 -2.83
N SER A 38 13.23 0.44 -3.13
CA SER A 38 13.72 0.51 -4.50
C SER A 38 13.48 -0.82 -5.22
N LEU A 39 12.97 -0.73 -6.45
CA LEU A 39 12.85 -1.88 -7.33
C LEU A 39 14.15 -1.98 -8.14
N ASP A 40 15.11 -2.74 -7.65
CA ASP A 40 16.50 -2.77 -8.11
C ASP A 40 16.79 -3.71 -9.29
N SER A 41 15.80 -4.48 -9.70
CA SER A 41 15.92 -5.42 -10.82
C SER A 41 14.64 -5.51 -11.64
N ASP A 42 14.80 -5.84 -12.91
CA ASP A 42 13.68 -6.08 -13.83
C ASP A 42 12.74 -7.18 -13.33
N TRP A 43 13.31 -8.20 -12.70
CA TRP A 43 12.53 -9.28 -12.12
C TRP A 43 11.65 -8.76 -10.98
N TYR A 44 12.24 -7.96 -10.08
CA TYR A 44 11.51 -7.40 -8.95
C TYR A 44 10.44 -6.40 -9.41
N LEU A 45 10.77 -5.54 -10.39
CA LEU A 45 9.81 -4.63 -11.00
C LEU A 45 8.61 -5.39 -11.59
N ARG A 46 8.84 -6.43 -12.39
CA ARG A 46 7.77 -7.23 -13.00
C ARG A 46 6.88 -7.88 -11.96
N ASN A 47 7.47 -8.48 -10.94
CA ASN A 47 6.69 -9.11 -9.87
C ASN A 47 5.89 -8.09 -9.06
N ALA A 48 6.44 -6.92 -8.75
CA ALA A 48 5.74 -5.85 -8.05
C ALA A 48 4.54 -5.32 -8.86
N LEU A 49 4.73 -5.13 -10.17
CA LEU A 49 3.65 -4.71 -11.07
C LEU A 49 2.55 -5.77 -11.17
N ALA A 50 2.92 -7.05 -11.35
CA ALA A 50 1.96 -8.15 -11.40
C ALA A 50 1.23 -8.33 -10.07
N TYR A 51 1.94 -8.23 -8.94
CA TYR A 51 1.35 -8.27 -7.60
C TYR A 51 0.31 -7.17 -7.39
N THR A 52 0.63 -5.93 -7.79
CA THR A 52 -0.30 -4.80 -7.66
C THR A 52 -1.62 -5.06 -8.39
N LEU A 53 -1.57 -5.70 -9.57
CA LEU A 53 -2.78 -6.07 -10.29
C LEU A 53 -3.52 -7.24 -9.64
N ARG A 54 -2.77 -8.23 -9.16
CA ARG A 54 -3.33 -9.42 -8.51
C ARG A 54 -4.05 -9.10 -7.20
N ASN A 55 -3.63 -8.06 -6.48
CA ASN A 55 -4.31 -7.59 -5.27
C ASN A 55 -5.82 -7.37 -5.45
N ALA A 56 -6.26 -7.08 -6.69
CA ALA A 56 -7.69 -6.98 -6.98
C ALA A 56 -8.42 -8.31 -6.74
N LEU A 57 -7.81 -9.43 -7.13
CA LEU A 57 -8.36 -10.79 -6.93
C LEU A 57 -8.33 -11.18 -5.45
N ASP A 58 -7.23 -10.88 -4.77
CA ASP A 58 -7.05 -11.18 -3.35
C ASP A 58 -8.04 -10.39 -2.47
N ASN A 59 -8.54 -9.28 -2.97
CA ASN A 59 -9.60 -8.47 -2.36
C ASN A 59 -11.01 -8.75 -2.92
N GLY A 60 -11.22 -9.92 -3.53
CA GLY A 60 -12.53 -10.42 -3.92
C GLY A 60 -13.03 -9.95 -5.28
N ALA A 61 -12.21 -9.31 -6.10
CA ALA A 61 -12.60 -9.03 -7.47
C ALA A 61 -12.62 -10.32 -8.30
N LEU A 62 -13.71 -10.55 -9.04
CA LEU A 62 -13.84 -11.74 -9.90
C LEU A 62 -12.88 -11.71 -11.11
N ASN A 63 -12.48 -10.55 -11.55
CA ASN A 63 -11.60 -10.35 -12.69
C ASN A 63 -10.78 -9.06 -12.51
N ILE A 64 -9.49 -9.14 -12.79
CA ILE A 64 -8.57 -8.01 -12.74
C ILE A 64 -9.03 -6.86 -13.65
N LEU A 65 -9.49 -7.18 -14.86
CA LEU A 65 -9.95 -6.20 -15.84
C LEU A 65 -11.21 -5.45 -15.42
N ASN A 66 -12.02 -6.05 -14.55
CA ASN A 66 -13.24 -5.44 -14.05
C ASN A 66 -13.03 -4.57 -12.80
N TYR A 67 -11.84 -4.62 -12.23
CA TYR A 67 -11.51 -3.81 -11.06
C TYR A 67 -11.22 -2.36 -11.47
N LYS A 68 -12.18 -1.50 -11.25
CA LYS A 68 -12.18 -0.11 -11.72
C LYS A 68 -11.08 0.78 -11.13
N TRP A 69 -10.49 0.38 -10.02
CA TRP A 69 -9.43 1.13 -9.33
C TRP A 69 -8.02 0.74 -9.75
N SER A 70 -7.88 -0.11 -10.76
CA SER A 70 -6.59 -0.49 -11.34
C SER A 70 -6.41 0.01 -12.77
N GLY A 71 -5.16 0.05 -13.23
CA GLY A 71 -4.83 0.32 -14.63
C GLY A 71 -4.96 -0.89 -15.56
N ALA A 72 -5.45 -2.03 -15.08
CA ALA A 72 -5.44 -3.29 -15.82
C ALA A 72 -6.14 -3.21 -17.20
N ARG A 73 -7.20 -2.42 -17.31
CA ARG A 73 -7.91 -2.22 -18.58
C ARG A 73 -7.07 -1.55 -19.68
N ALA A 74 -6.02 -0.83 -19.32
CA ALA A 74 -5.16 -0.14 -20.26
C ALA A 74 -4.03 -1.02 -20.78
N ILE A 75 -3.78 -2.17 -20.18
CA ILE A 75 -2.62 -3.01 -20.42
C ILE A 75 -2.93 -4.00 -21.55
N PHE A 76 -2.04 -4.11 -22.51
CA PHE A 76 -2.16 -4.93 -23.72
C PHE A 76 -3.43 -4.67 -24.57
N CYS A 77 -3.96 -3.47 -24.46
CA CYS A 77 -5.11 -3.00 -25.22
C CYS A 77 -4.72 -2.01 -26.33
N ASN A 78 -3.42 -1.80 -26.59
CA ASN A 78 -2.89 -0.83 -27.56
C ASN A 78 -3.43 0.59 -27.40
N GLY A 79 -3.73 0.98 -26.16
CA GLY A 79 -4.36 2.26 -25.86
C GLY A 79 -5.81 2.38 -26.34
N HIS A 80 -6.43 1.25 -26.69
CA HIS A 80 -7.80 1.26 -27.19
C HIS A 80 -8.78 1.61 -26.07
N ILE A 81 -9.47 2.71 -26.25
CA ILE A 81 -10.51 3.18 -25.32
C ILE A 81 -11.84 2.59 -25.78
N ARG A 82 -12.50 1.86 -24.88
CA ARG A 82 -13.81 1.27 -25.14
C ARG A 82 -14.91 2.26 -24.80
N GLY A 83 -15.84 2.48 -25.72
CA GLY A 83 -16.99 3.34 -25.51
C GLY A 83 -16.72 4.83 -25.77
N LYS A 84 -17.70 5.66 -25.48
CA LYS A 84 -17.60 7.12 -25.62
C LYS A 84 -16.85 7.71 -24.43
N VAL A 85 -15.92 8.61 -24.73
CA VAL A 85 -15.15 9.32 -23.73
C VAL A 85 -15.25 10.83 -23.95
N ARG A 86 -15.08 11.58 -22.85
CA ARG A 86 -14.93 13.04 -22.85
C ARG A 86 -13.55 13.38 -22.26
N LYS A 87 -12.90 14.38 -22.79
CA LYS A 87 -11.65 14.87 -22.21
C LYS A 87 -11.91 15.61 -20.91
N VAL A 88 -11.07 15.40 -19.91
CA VAL A 88 -11.16 16.13 -18.64
C VAL A 88 -10.96 17.63 -18.86
N SER A 89 -10.08 18.01 -19.81
CA SER A 89 -9.84 19.40 -20.20
C SER A 89 -11.09 20.14 -20.72
N GLU A 90 -12.07 19.40 -21.23
CA GLU A 90 -13.34 19.96 -21.78
C GLU A 90 -14.42 20.16 -20.71
N LEU A 91 -14.22 19.66 -19.48
CA LEU A 91 -15.23 19.73 -18.42
C LEU A 91 -15.43 21.15 -17.83
N GLY A 92 -14.49 22.04 -18.09
CA GLY A 92 -14.42 23.32 -17.38
C GLY A 92 -14.13 23.14 -15.87
N GLN A 93 -13.79 24.23 -15.19
CA GLN A 93 -13.33 24.18 -13.80
C GLN A 93 -14.37 23.59 -12.82
N LYS A 94 -15.65 23.97 -12.98
CA LYS A 94 -16.74 23.48 -12.11
C LYS A 94 -17.00 21.98 -12.33
N GLY A 95 -17.07 21.53 -13.58
CA GLY A 95 -17.25 20.12 -13.94
C GLY A 95 -16.08 19.27 -13.47
N SER A 96 -14.85 19.73 -13.65
CA SER A 96 -13.65 19.07 -13.17
C SER A 96 -13.67 18.89 -11.65
N ARG A 97 -13.97 19.93 -10.87
CA ARG A 97 -14.11 19.83 -9.41
C ARG A 97 -15.17 18.82 -8.97
N MET A 98 -16.31 18.82 -9.66
CA MET A 98 -17.43 17.95 -9.31
C MET A 98 -17.13 16.48 -9.62
N ILE A 99 -16.54 16.18 -10.77
CA ILE A 99 -16.29 14.82 -11.25
C ILE A 99 -14.97 14.27 -10.71
N MET A 100 -13.89 15.04 -10.84
CA MET A 100 -12.55 14.59 -10.46
C MET A 100 -12.26 14.78 -8.96
N LYS A 101 -13.13 15.51 -8.25
CA LYS A 101 -12.93 15.86 -6.83
C LYS A 101 -11.59 16.57 -6.57
N SER A 102 -11.07 17.27 -7.57
CA SER A 102 -9.81 18.01 -7.50
C SER A 102 -10.05 19.51 -7.61
N HIS A 103 -9.25 20.28 -6.90
CA HIS A 103 -9.18 21.74 -7.01
C HIS A 103 -8.10 22.20 -7.99
N GLU A 104 -7.28 21.28 -8.49
CA GLU A 104 -6.23 21.54 -9.46
C GLU A 104 -6.79 21.95 -10.82
N ASP A 105 -6.04 22.75 -11.56
CA ASP A 105 -6.33 23.03 -12.97
C ASP A 105 -5.92 21.82 -13.81
N LEU A 106 -6.90 21.15 -14.38
CA LEU A 106 -6.72 19.94 -15.18
C LEU A 106 -6.84 20.19 -16.69
N LYS A 107 -6.77 21.46 -17.14
CA LYS A 107 -6.93 21.80 -18.56
C LYS A 107 -5.85 21.20 -19.45
N ASP A 108 -4.62 21.09 -18.95
CA ASP A 108 -3.50 20.57 -19.72
C ASP A 108 -3.36 19.05 -19.63
N THR A 109 -4.28 18.37 -18.92
CA THR A 109 -4.24 16.92 -18.82
C THR A 109 -4.77 16.27 -20.09
N LYS A 110 -4.16 15.15 -20.46
CA LYS A 110 -4.63 14.29 -21.57
C LYS A 110 -5.66 13.26 -21.10
N TRP A 111 -6.15 13.41 -19.86
CA TRP A 111 -7.04 12.44 -19.26
C TRP A 111 -8.44 12.50 -19.87
N SER A 112 -9.06 11.33 -19.94
CA SER A 112 -10.44 11.16 -20.40
C SER A 112 -11.27 10.44 -19.34
N ILE A 113 -12.56 10.67 -19.38
CA ILE A 113 -13.55 9.99 -18.55
C ILE A 113 -14.56 9.27 -19.45
N ASN A 114 -15.05 8.14 -18.98
CA ASN A 114 -16.08 7.36 -19.64
C ASN A 114 -17.49 7.93 -19.36
N GLU A 115 -18.52 7.28 -19.90
CA GLU A 115 -19.92 7.67 -19.72
C GLU A 115 -20.37 7.65 -18.25
N SER A 116 -19.74 6.82 -17.41
CA SER A 116 -19.99 6.76 -15.97
C SER A 116 -19.20 7.82 -15.16
N ASN A 117 -18.55 8.77 -15.83
CA ASN A 117 -17.65 9.76 -15.21
C ASN A 117 -16.47 9.17 -14.45
N GLU A 118 -16.05 7.96 -14.78
CA GLU A 118 -14.85 7.33 -14.27
C GLU A 118 -13.67 7.62 -15.18
N ARG A 119 -12.46 7.78 -14.62
CA ARG A 119 -11.25 7.97 -15.42
C ARG A 119 -10.99 6.77 -16.31
N GLU A 120 -10.70 7.04 -17.58
CA GLU A 120 -10.30 6.01 -18.52
C GLU A 120 -8.81 5.65 -18.31
N PRO A 121 -8.49 4.44 -17.87
CA PRO A 121 -7.11 4.06 -17.52
C PRO A 121 -6.11 4.25 -18.65
N ALA A 122 -6.50 3.98 -19.90
CA ALA A 122 -5.62 4.14 -21.07
C ALA A 122 -5.17 5.60 -21.28
N SER A 123 -5.93 6.58 -20.75
CA SER A 123 -5.59 7.99 -20.86
C SER A 123 -4.71 8.51 -19.72
N CYS A 124 -4.65 7.82 -18.57
CA CYS A 124 -3.95 8.31 -17.39
C CYS A 124 -2.87 7.36 -16.86
N CYS A 125 -2.83 6.10 -17.27
CA CYS A 125 -1.82 5.14 -16.87
C CYS A 125 -0.65 5.10 -17.85
N LEU A 126 0.54 4.85 -17.34
CA LEU A 126 1.75 4.63 -18.16
C LEU A 126 1.79 3.18 -18.69
N TRP A 127 0.74 2.77 -19.40
CA TRP A 127 0.59 1.39 -19.85
C TRP A 127 1.71 0.91 -20.78
N ARG A 128 2.27 1.81 -21.63
CA ARG A 128 3.41 1.48 -22.50
C ARG A 128 4.66 1.11 -21.70
N TYR A 129 4.91 1.85 -20.61
CA TYR A 129 6.01 1.53 -19.71
C TYR A 129 5.78 0.19 -19.01
N PHE A 130 4.54 -0.07 -18.58
CA PHE A 130 4.15 -1.35 -18.01
C PHE A 130 4.41 -2.49 -19.00
N GLU A 131 3.91 -2.39 -20.22
CA GLU A 131 4.08 -3.41 -21.26
C GLU A 131 5.55 -3.66 -21.60
N SER A 132 6.37 -2.60 -21.66
CA SER A 132 7.80 -2.72 -21.90
C SER A 132 8.52 -3.54 -20.82
N ALA A 133 8.11 -3.42 -19.56
CA ALA A 133 8.64 -4.24 -18.48
C ALA A 133 8.39 -5.75 -18.69
N PHE A 134 7.34 -6.11 -19.42
CA PHE A 134 7.02 -7.47 -19.85
C PHE A 134 7.43 -7.75 -21.30
N LYS A 135 8.40 -7.02 -21.86
CA LYS A 135 8.93 -7.19 -23.22
C LYS A 135 7.85 -7.05 -24.30
N ASN A 136 6.78 -6.32 -24.03
CA ASN A 136 5.58 -6.20 -24.88
C ASN A 136 4.94 -7.57 -25.22
N ASP A 137 5.17 -8.59 -24.41
CA ASP A 137 4.66 -9.95 -24.58
C ASP A 137 3.53 -10.23 -23.59
N HIS A 138 2.30 -10.31 -24.11
CA HIS A 138 1.12 -10.62 -23.31
C HIS A 138 1.19 -12.02 -22.67
N SER A 139 1.72 -13.01 -23.39
CA SER A 139 1.85 -14.38 -22.88
C SER A 139 2.83 -14.45 -21.71
N PHE A 140 3.93 -13.71 -21.82
CA PHE A 140 4.89 -13.57 -20.74
C PHE A 140 4.29 -12.86 -19.53
N PHE A 141 3.53 -11.78 -19.75
CA PHE A 141 2.80 -11.10 -18.67
C PHE A 141 1.85 -12.05 -17.93
N ILE A 142 1.02 -12.84 -18.66
CA ILE A 142 0.08 -13.79 -18.04
C ILE A 142 0.81 -14.86 -17.24
N LYS A 143 1.95 -15.36 -17.74
CA LYS A 143 2.79 -16.32 -16.99
C LYS A 143 3.30 -15.70 -15.68
N VAL A 144 3.82 -14.48 -15.73
CA VAL A 144 4.29 -13.80 -14.51
C VAL A 144 3.14 -13.55 -13.56
N LEU A 145 1.98 -13.09 -14.05
CA LEU A 145 0.80 -12.85 -13.24
C LEU A 145 0.30 -14.12 -12.53
N GLY A 146 0.31 -15.26 -13.24
CA GLY A 146 -0.09 -16.56 -12.69
C GLY A 146 0.93 -17.15 -11.70
N ASN A 147 2.20 -16.84 -11.91
CA ASN A 147 3.33 -17.34 -11.12
C ASN A 147 3.88 -16.32 -10.12
N VAL A 148 3.13 -15.28 -9.78
CA VAL A 148 3.56 -14.38 -8.71
C VAL A 148 3.77 -15.19 -7.44
N ASN A 149 5.04 -15.42 -7.13
CA ASN A 149 5.42 -16.18 -5.96
C ASN A 149 5.29 -15.29 -4.72
N MET A 150 4.12 -15.35 -4.09
CA MET A 150 3.83 -14.61 -2.86
C MET A 150 4.91 -14.83 -1.79
N PRO A 151 5.39 -16.07 -1.54
CA PRO A 151 6.48 -16.31 -0.59
C PRO A 151 7.77 -15.57 -0.94
N GLU A 152 8.18 -15.50 -2.22
CA GLU A 152 9.40 -14.76 -2.61
C GLU A 152 9.24 -13.25 -2.55
N MET A 153 8.09 -12.72 -2.95
CA MET A 153 7.78 -11.30 -2.74
C MET A 153 7.75 -10.96 -1.26
N GLU A 154 7.15 -11.82 -0.49
CA GLU A 154 7.14 -11.74 0.96
C GLU A 154 8.56 -11.88 1.53
N GLN A 155 9.40 -12.80 1.05
CA GLN A 155 10.76 -12.98 1.52
C GLN A 155 11.65 -11.78 1.24
N LYS A 156 11.51 -11.11 0.09
CA LYS A 156 12.23 -9.85 -0.19
C LYS A 156 11.70 -8.66 0.63
N LEU A 157 10.43 -8.62 0.96
CA LEU A 157 9.88 -7.72 1.98
C LEU A 157 10.42 -8.07 3.38
N VAL A 158 10.86 -9.32 3.58
CA VAL A 158 11.43 -9.88 4.82
C VAL A 158 12.90 -9.55 5.00
N GLU A 159 13.69 -9.53 3.95
CA GLU A 159 15.10 -9.10 3.98
C GLU A 159 15.22 -7.61 4.33
N ASN A 160 14.17 -6.84 4.12
CA ASN A 160 13.96 -5.53 4.73
C ASN A 160 13.05 -5.71 5.95
N PRO A 161 13.60 -5.70 7.18
CA PRO A 161 12.84 -6.04 8.40
C PRO A 161 11.84 -4.95 8.75
N ARG A 162 10.67 -4.95 8.13
CA ARG A 162 9.58 -4.04 8.52
C ARG A 162 8.23 -4.74 8.40
N ASN A 163 7.65 -4.87 9.54
CA ASN A 163 6.27 -5.17 9.92
C ASN A 163 5.45 -6.03 8.97
N ARG A 164 5.45 -7.33 9.23
CA ARG A 164 4.40 -8.24 8.79
C ARG A 164 3.17 -8.20 9.68
N TYR A 165 3.33 -7.76 10.90
CA TYR A 165 2.24 -7.65 11.86
C TYR A 165 1.71 -6.23 11.87
N ASN A 166 0.42 -6.08 11.67
CA ASN A 166 -0.25 -4.83 12.03
C ASN A 166 -0.22 -4.66 13.56
N ASP A 167 -0.61 -3.48 14.04
CA ASP A 167 -0.55 -3.22 15.48
C ASP A 167 -1.42 -4.17 16.30
N SER A 168 -2.60 -4.53 15.81
CA SER A 168 -3.50 -5.45 16.50
C SER A 168 -2.91 -6.86 16.59
N GLU A 169 -2.31 -7.35 15.51
CA GLU A 169 -1.63 -8.63 15.49
C GLU A 169 -0.41 -8.64 16.39
N MET A 170 0.39 -7.57 16.37
CA MET A 170 1.56 -7.45 17.23
C MET A 170 1.19 -7.32 18.70
N VAL A 171 0.08 -6.64 19.04
CA VAL A 171 -0.47 -6.62 20.41
C VAL A 171 -0.78 -8.04 20.89
N ASN A 172 -1.39 -8.87 20.05
CA ASN A 172 -1.66 -10.26 20.40
C ASN A 172 -0.36 -11.03 20.65
N VAL A 173 0.65 -10.90 19.76
CA VAL A 173 1.96 -11.54 19.94
C VAL A 173 2.63 -11.09 21.24
N VAL A 174 2.61 -9.78 21.55
CA VAL A 174 3.18 -9.23 22.79
C VAL A 174 2.45 -9.79 24.00
N ASN A 175 1.12 -9.81 23.99
CA ASN A 175 0.32 -10.30 25.10
C ASN A 175 0.53 -11.81 25.30
N ASP A 176 0.58 -12.61 24.24
CA ASP A 176 0.85 -14.06 24.33
C ASP A 176 2.21 -14.35 24.99
N VAL A 177 3.24 -13.57 24.64
CA VAL A 177 4.56 -13.71 25.27
C VAL A 177 4.52 -13.26 26.74
N CYS A 178 3.84 -12.15 27.04
CA CYS A 178 3.70 -11.65 28.41
C CYS A 178 2.93 -12.64 29.28
N GLU A 179 1.84 -13.20 28.79
CA GLU A 179 1.04 -14.18 29.49
C GLU A 179 1.82 -15.48 29.75
N ARG A 180 2.53 -15.98 28.71
CA ARG A 180 3.36 -17.18 28.82
C ARG A 180 4.50 -17.04 29.81
N TRP A 181 5.14 -15.88 29.90
CA TRP A 181 6.31 -15.67 30.75
C TRP A 181 5.99 -15.16 32.14
N PHE A 182 4.92 -14.38 32.27
CA PHE A 182 4.65 -13.64 33.49
C PHE A 182 3.21 -13.75 33.98
N ALA A 183 2.32 -14.41 33.21
CA ALA A 183 0.88 -14.50 33.50
C ALA A 183 0.23 -13.12 33.75
N LYS A 184 0.67 -12.11 32.98
CA LYS A 184 0.23 -10.70 33.11
C LYS A 184 0.18 -10.04 31.74
N SER A 185 -0.70 -9.03 31.62
CA SER A 185 -0.72 -8.17 30.44
C SER A 185 0.51 -7.26 30.38
N VAL A 186 0.88 -6.81 29.16
CA VAL A 186 2.05 -5.92 28.95
C VAL A 186 1.96 -4.64 29.76
N SER A 187 0.78 -4.04 29.90
CA SER A 187 0.57 -2.77 30.62
C SER A 187 0.89 -2.91 32.12
N SER A 188 0.71 -4.09 32.71
CA SER A 188 0.95 -4.36 34.14
C SER A 188 2.39 -4.77 34.47
N LEU A 189 3.28 -4.89 33.46
CA LEU A 189 4.66 -5.32 33.68
C LEU A 189 5.57 -4.12 34.02
N PRO A 190 6.55 -4.31 34.93
CA PRO A 190 7.62 -3.33 35.13
C PRO A 190 8.49 -3.20 33.87
N ILE A 191 9.15 -2.04 33.71
CA ILE A 191 9.87 -1.68 32.50
C ILE A 191 10.95 -2.71 32.12
N GLU A 192 11.65 -3.29 33.07
CA GLU A 192 12.67 -4.30 32.85
C GLU A 192 12.11 -5.56 32.17
N LYS A 193 10.92 -6.00 32.59
CA LYS A 193 10.24 -7.14 32.00
C LYS A 193 9.69 -6.81 30.62
N LYS A 194 9.14 -5.60 30.44
CA LYS A 194 8.74 -5.10 29.12
C LYS A 194 9.91 -5.10 28.13
N LEU A 195 11.09 -4.63 28.54
CA LEU A 195 12.30 -4.62 27.74
C LEU A 195 12.72 -6.05 27.33
N ARG A 196 12.65 -7.02 28.23
CA ARG A 196 12.93 -8.44 27.90
C ARG A 196 11.97 -8.99 26.85
N VAL A 197 10.67 -8.71 27.00
CA VAL A 197 9.65 -9.11 26.01
C VAL A 197 9.93 -8.44 24.65
N CYS A 198 10.18 -7.14 24.65
CA CYS A 198 10.53 -6.41 23.43
C CYS A 198 11.79 -6.98 22.76
N SER A 199 12.83 -7.33 23.54
CA SER A 199 14.05 -7.95 23.02
C SER A 199 13.78 -9.30 22.35
N TYR A 200 12.99 -10.14 22.99
CA TYR A 200 12.59 -11.42 22.42
C TYR A 200 11.81 -11.25 21.13
N ILE A 201 10.80 -10.36 21.12
CA ILE A 201 9.94 -10.12 19.97
C ILE A 201 10.77 -9.51 18.82
N TYR A 202 11.65 -8.56 19.10
CA TYR A 202 12.49 -7.94 18.08
C TYR A 202 13.41 -8.95 17.36
N ARG A 203 13.90 -9.97 18.08
CA ARG A 203 14.77 -11.03 17.52
C ARG A 203 14.00 -12.11 16.77
N ASN A 204 12.78 -12.43 17.20
CA ASN A 204 12.03 -13.58 16.69
C ASN A 204 10.85 -13.20 15.78
N HIS A 205 10.42 -11.94 15.82
CA HIS A 205 9.31 -11.43 15.02
C HIS A 205 9.75 -10.18 14.28
N LYS A 206 9.19 -9.99 13.09
CA LYS A 206 9.50 -8.82 12.27
C LYS A 206 8.69 -7.63 12.73
N THR A 207 9.35 -6.76 13.46
CA THR A 207 8.79 -5.56 14.05
C THR A 207 9.81 -4.42 14.05
N THR A 208 9.37 -3.21 14.30
CA THR A 208 10.24 -2.04 14.49
C THR A 208 10.25 -1.61 15.94
N LEU A 209 11.36 -0.97 16.36
CA LEU A 209 11.44 -0.39 17.70
C LEU A 209 10.30 0.60 17.96
N LYS A 210 9.89 1.35 16.93
CA LYS A 210 8.75 2.28 17.01
C LYS A 210 7.41 1.58 17.28
N GLN A 211 7.19 0.42 16.68
CA GLN A 211 5.98 -0.38 16.91
C GLN A 211 6.01 -0.98 18.33
N LEU A 212 7.14 -1.54 18.73
CA LEU A 212 7.32 -2.08 20.08
C LEU A 212 7.17 -1.02 21.15
N ALA A 213 7.76 0.17 20.96
CA ALA A 213 7.62 1.31 21.86
C ALA A 213 6.15 1.65 22.13
N ARG A 214 5.36 1.73 21.07
CA ARG A 214 3.94 2.05 21.14
C ARG A 214 3.12 0.95 21.83
N ILE A 215 3.38 -0.32 21.49
CA ILE A 215 2.59 -1.44 22.01
C ILE A 215 2.97 -1.77 23.47
N ALA A 216 4.24 -1.70 23.81
CA ALA A 216 4.72 -1.96 25.16
C ALA A 216 4.60 -0.72 26.08
N GLU A 217 4.17 0.42 25.53
CA GLU A 217 4.09 1.70 26.27
C GLU A 217 5.43 2.07 26.93
N ILE A 218 6.51 1.98 26.13
CA ILE A 218 7.87 2.34 26.55
C ILE A 218 8.34 3.51 25.69
N ASP A 219 9.08 4.43 26.27
CA ASP A 219 9.72 5.49 25.52
C ASP A 219 10.69 4.89 24.47
N ARG A 220 10.60 5.41 23.25
CA ARG A 220 11.43 4.95 22.14
C ARG A 220 12.92 5.09 22.41
N GLU A 221 13.34 6.18 23.06
CA GLU A 221 14.74 6.42 23.40
C GLU A 221 15.30 5.36 24.36
N ILE A 222 14.45 4.86 25.27
CA ILE A 222 14.82 3.78 26.20
C ILE A 222 15.05 2.48 25.41
N LEU A 223 14.15 2.17 24.46
CA LEU A 223 14.31 0.99 23.62
C LEU A 223 15.55 1.10 22.72
N GLU A 224 15.80 2.25 22.10
CA GLU A 224 16.97 2.47 21.23
C GLU A 224 18.30 2.36 22.00
N LYS A 225 18.33 2.68 23.30
CA LYS A 225 19.51 2.48 24.14
C LYS A 225 19.69 1.05 24.61
N TYR A 226 18.62 0.28 24.64
CA TYR A 226 18.64 -1.11 25.13
C TYR A 226 19.04 -2.11 24.05
N PHE A 227 18.82 -1.78 22.76
CA PHE A 227 19.12 -2.60 21.59
C PHE A 227 20.38 -2.16 20.87
#